data_e687cd7fd5e5dc4eb78fd47e37f3aecb
#
_entry.id   e687cd7fd5e5dc4eb78fd47e37f3aecb
#
_cell.length_a   1.000
_cell.length_b   1.000
_cell.length_c   1.000
_cell.angle_alpha   90.00
_cell.angle_beta   90.00
_cell.angle_gamma   90.00
#
_symmetry.space_group_name_H-M   'P 1'
#
loop_
_entity.id
_entity.type
_entity.pdbx_description
1 polymer ?
#
loop_
_entity_poly.entity_id
_entity_poly.type
_entity_poly.pdbx_seq_one_letter_code
_entity_poly.pdbx_strand_id
1 'polypeptide(L)'
;MKKILKLRLALMLGLIISHHTFAQPAGWETLSPVRHCLPRDEAALTALDGKLYLLGGRGIKPVEAYDPQANTWQTLAAPPLELHHFQAVTFAGRIVVAGALTGNYPREQPVTNVWFFEPAKNLWEQGPEIPADRRRGGGGVVVNDGKIYFICGITNGHWNGFVPWCDVWNPANNQWTRLPDAPHARDHFQAAFVYGKIVAAGGRTTYGEKNKVFDLVVPEIDIFDLASGQWETNHPKLPTPRAGGSVEVVGDNVLVIGGESMTQTNAHNEVEALNLRTLTWQTLPPLNQGRHGTGSAILNGAIYTASGVGNRGGKPQLDSTERLNLSALKLSKAP
;
A
#
# COMPACT_ATOMS: atom_id res chain seq x y z
N MET A 1 -79.63 -2.00 39.52
CA MET A 1 -78.76 -1.27 38.50
C MET A 1 -77.37 -1.85 38.54
N LYS A 2 -77.02 -2.75 37.58
CA LYS A 2 -75.69 -3.41 37.51
C LYS A 2 -74.85 -2.69 36.44
N LYS A 3 -73.69 -2.08 36.84
CA LYS A 3 -72.72 -1.50 35.92
C LYS A 3 -71.80 -2.61 35.38
N ILE A 4 -71.79 -2.79 34.07
CA ILE A 4 -70.93 -3.72 33.39
C ILE A 4 -69.64 -2.97 33.05
N LEU A 5 -68.48 -3.44 33.59
CA LEU A 5 -67.17 -2.91 33.34
C LEU A 5 -66.59 -3.63 32.09
N LYS A 6 -66.40 -2.91 31.00
CA LYS A 6 -65.73 -3.45 29.77
C LYS A 6 -64.24 -3.34 29.91
N LEU A 7 -63.55 -4.48 30.05
CA LEU A 7 -62.09 -4.60 30.00
C LEU A 7 -61.65 -4.59 28.55
N ARG A 8 -60.87 -3.58 28.14
CA ARG A 8 -60.21 -3.55 26.82
C ARG A 8 -58.86 -4.19 26.96
N LEU A 9 -58.65 -5.35 26.33
CA LEU A 9 -57.36 -6.04 26.20
C LEU A 9 -56.63 -5.40 25.02
N ALA A 10 -55.53 -4.68 25.26
CA ALA A 10 -54.63 -4.16 24.22
C ALA A 10 -53.57 -5.23 23.88
N LEU A 11 -53.67 -5.78 22.68
CA LEU A 11 -52.67 -6.71 22.14
C LEU A 11 -51.49 -5.89 21.65
N MET A 12 -50.37 -5.90 22.39
CA MET A 12 -49.08 -5.40 21.87
C MET A 12 -48.46 -6.47 20.97
N LEU A 13 -48.48 -6.22 19.68
CA LEU A 13 -47.73 -7.02 18.70
C LEU A 13 -46.26 -6.55 18.76
N GLY A 14 -45.39 -7.28 19.45
CA GLY A 14 -43.96 -7.06 19.46
C GLY A 14 -43.35 -7.47 18.11
N LEU A 15 -42.91 -6.50 17.33
CA LEU A 15 -42.15 -6.73 16.11
C LEU A 15 -40.74 -7.24 16.50
N ILE A 16 -40.54 -8.55 16.40
CA ILE A 16 -39.17 -9.12 16.52
C ILE A 16 -38.45 -8.84 15.21
N ILE A 17 -37.65 -7.77 15.19
CA ILE A 17 -36.72 -7.52 14.12
C ILE A 17 -35.56 -8.51 14.31
N SER A 18 -35.60 -9.64 13.61
CA SER A 18 -34.48 -10.55 13.53
C SER A 18 -33.37 -9.87 12.72
N HIS A 19 -32.33 -9.42 13.37
CA HIS A 19 -31.12 -8.99 12.72
C HIS A 19 -30.42 -10.24 12.13
N HIS A 20 -30.62 -10.45 10.85
CA HIS A 20 -29.82 -11.43 10.11
C HIS A 20 -28.42 -10.86 9.98
N THR A 21 -27.53 -11.22 10.88
CA THR A 21 -26.08 -11.03 10.68
C THR A 21 -25.65 -11.96 9.55
N PHE A 22 -25.56 -11.43 8.34
CA PHE A 22 -24.86 -12.15 7.26
C PHE A 22 -23.42 -12.39 7.72
N ALA A 23 -23.00 -13.65 7.74
CA ALA A 23 -21.60 -13.98 8.01
C ALA A 23 -20.76 -13.25 6.96
N GLN A 24 -19.79 -12.45 7.42
CA GLN A 24 -18.85 -11.76 6.54
C GLN A 24 -18.03 -12.84 5.79
N PRO A 25 -17.75 -12.65 4.50
CA PRO A 25 -16.90 -13.58 3.77
C PRO A 25 -15.57 -13.76 4.49
N ALA A 26 -15.10 -15.00 4.60
CA ALA A 26 -13.84 -15.33 5.27
C ALA A 26 -12.60 -14.96 4.44
N GLY A 27 -12.76 -14.37 3.25
CA GLY A 27 -11.72 -14.00 2.31
C GLY A 27 -11.93 -12.62 1.70
N TRP A 28 -11.17 -12.33 0.66
CA TRP A 28 -11.30 -11.12 -0.12
C TRP A 28 -12.62 -11.11 -0.89
N GLU A 29 -13.22 -9.95 -0.98
CA GLU A 29 -14.41 -9.65 -1.74
C GLU A 29 -14.06 -8.73 -2.90
N THR A 30 -14.39 -9.13 -4.12
CA THR A 30 -14.31 -8.24 -5.28
C THR A 30 -15.55 -7.35 -5.28
N LEU A 31 -15.34 -6.05 -5.15
CA LEU A 31 -16.42 -5.08 -5.10
C LEU A 31 -17.01 -4.83 -6.48
N SER A 32 -18.29 -4.44 -6.50
CA SER A 32 -18.98 -3.99 -7.72
C SER A 32 -19.35 -2.52 -7.54
N PRO A 33 -18.40 -1.59 -7.71
CA PRO A 33 -18.68 -0.17 -7.56
C PRO A 33 -19.53 0.35 -8.72
N VAL A 34 -20.34 1.38 -8.47
CA VAL A 34 -21.16 2.07 -9.50
C VAL A 34 -20.28 2.58 -10.64
N ARG A 35 -19.09 3.08 -10.32
CA ARG A 35 -18.04 3.42 -11.28
C ARG A 35 -16.74 2.77 -10.81
N HIS A 36 -16.08 2.03 -11.69
CA HIS A 36 -14.77 1.44 -11.45
C HIS A 36 -13.66 2.50 -11.49
N CYS A 37 -12.50 2.20 -10.89
CA CYS A 37 -11.30 3.01 -11.08
C CYS A 37 -10.74 2.85 -12.50
N LEU A 38 -9.92 3.81 -12.92
CA LEU A 38 -9.18 3.69 -14.18
C LEU A 38 -8.08 2.62 -14.03
N PRO A 39 -7.94 1.72 -15.02
CA PRO A 39 -6.83 0.77 -15.04
C PRO A 39 -5.50 1.50 -15.10
N ARG A 40 -4.54 1.05 -14.28
CA ARG A 40 -3.19 1.62 -14.25
C ARG A 40 -2.18 0.63 -13.67
N ASP A 41 -0.94 0.80 -14.01
CA ASP A 41 0.20 0.10 -13.45
C ASP A 41 1.12 1.07 -12.73
N GLU A 42 1.87 0.58 -11.75
CA GLU A 42 2.83 1.33 -10.96
C GLU A 42 2.24 2.55 -10.23
N ALA A 43 1.01 2.36 -9.76
CA ALA A 43 0.24 3.33 -8.97
C ALA A 43 0.45 3.12 -7.47
N ALA A 44 -0.09 4.02 -6.67
CA ALA A 44 -0.17 3.88 -5.22
C ALA A 44 -1.60 4.07 -4.74
N LEU A 45 -1.96 3.37 -3.65
CA LEU A 45 -3.24 3.52 -2.96
C LEU A 45 -2.96 3.93 -1.51
N THR A 46 -3.72 4.88 -1.00
CA THR A 46 -3.67 5.29 0.42
C THR A 46 -5.05 5.68 0.91
N ALA A 47 -5.23 5.80 2.22
CA ALA A 47 -6.50 6.21 2.84
C ALA A 47 -6.33 7.56 3.54
N LEU A 48 -7.29 8.46 3.36
CA LEU A 48 -7.36 9.75 4.06
C LEU A 48 -8.83 10.18 4.22
N ASP A 49 -9.19 10.69 5.38
CA ASP A 49 -10.50 11.28 5.67
C ASP A 49 -11.69 10.42 5.19
N GLY A 50 -11.65 9.12 5.49
CA GLY A 50 -12.74 8.18 5.21
C GLY A 50 -12.87 7.75 3.75
N LYS A 51 -11.89 8.05 2.89
CA LYS A 51 -11.82 7.64 1.48
C LYS A 51 -10.49 6.98 1.14
N LEU A 52 -10.50 6.19 0.07
CA LEU A 52 -9.27 5.70 -0.58
C LEU A 52 -8.90 6.65 -1.72
N TYR A 53 -7.60 6.79 -1.94
CA TYR A 53 -7.06 7.58 -3.04
C TYR A 53 -6.08 6.74 -3.85
N LEU A 54 -6.37 6.59 -5.14
CA LEU A 54 -5.53 5.92 -6.13
C LEU A 54 -4.81 7.00 -6.94
N LEU A 55 -3.48 7.02 -6.85
CA LEU A 55 -2.64 8.06 -7.44
C LEU A 55 -1.60 7.48 -8.39
N GLY A 56 -1.20 8.28 -9.36
CA GLY A 56 -0.10 7.96 -10.26
C GLY A 56 -0.39 6.79 -11.20
N GLY A 57 0.65 6.12 -11.60
CA GLY A 57 0.71 5.14 -12.67
C GLY A 57 1.38 5.71 -13.91
N ARG A 58 1.72 4.84 -14.87
CA ARG A 58 2.37 5.27 -16.12
C ARG A 58 1.45 6.18 -16.93
N GLY A 59 2.02 7.25 -17.45
CA GLY A 59 1.32 8.39 -18.05
C GLY A 59 0.77 9.34 -16.98
N ILE A 60 0.32 10.52 -17.39
CA ILE A 60 -0.36 11.47 -16.50
C ILE A 60 -1.78 10.95 -16.24
N LYS A 61 -2.03 10.44 -15.06
CA LYS A 61 -3.31 9.87 -14.64
C LYS A 61 -3.94 10.76 -13.55
N PRO A 62 -5.25 11.05 -13.62
CA PRO A 62 -5.93 11.79 -12.56
C PRO A 62 -5.91 10.99 -11.25
N VAL A 63 -5.93 11.66 -10.11
CA VAL A 63 -6.24 11.01 -8.84
C VAL A 63 -7.67 10.49 -8.89
N GLU A 64 -7.92 9.35 -8.29
CA GLU A 64 -9.27 8.85 -8.08
C GLU A 64 -9.52 8.59 -6.60
N ALA A 65 -10.68 9.01 -6.14
CA ALA A 65 -11.14 8.80 -4.76
C ALA A 65 -12.28 7.77 -4.73
N TYR A 66 -12.17 6.75 -3.90
CA TYR A 66 -13.22 5.80 -3.63
C TYR A 66 -13.96 6.17 -2.35
N ASP A 67 -15.27 6.30 -2.47
CA ASP A 67 -16.17 6.46 -1.32
C ASP A 67 -16.81 5.11 -0.97
N PRO A 68 -16.46 4.50 0.17
CA PRO A 68 -16.99 3.19 0.54
C PRO A 68 -18.47 3.21 0.89
N GLN A 69 -19.05 4.36 1.26
CA GLN A 69 -20.48 4.49 1.55
C GLN A 69 -21.30 4.52 0.26
N ALA A 70 -20.84 5.28 -0.72
CA ALA A 70 -21.46 5.37 -2.04
C ALA A 70 -21.07 4.21 -2.97
N ASN A 71 -20.07 3.41 -2.60
CA ASN A 71 -19.47 2.35 -3.42
C ASN A 71 -19.16 2.83 -4.85
N THR A 72 -18.39 3.90 -4.97
CA THR A 72 -18.07 4.50 -6.29
C THR A 72 -16.72 5.20 -6.27
N TRP A 73 -16.05 5.20 -7.42
CA TRP A 73 -14.84 5.97 -7.67
C TRP A 73 -15.19 7.31 -8.30
N GLN A 74 -14.50 8.36 -7.91
CA GLN A 74 -14.63 9.72 -8.45
C GLN A 74 -13.28 10.20 -8.96
N THR A 75 -13.25 10.81 -10.15
CA THR A 75 -12.06 11.43 -10.70
C THR A 75 -11.81 12.80 -10.08
N LEU A 76 -10.55 13.04 -9.71
CA LEU A 76 -10.04 14.29 -9.16
C LEU A 76 -8.94 14.86 -10.06
N ALA A 77 -8.23 15.90 -9.61
CA ALA A 77 -7.19 16.56 -10.40
C ALA A 77 -6.05 15.61 -10.78
N ALA A 78 -5.57 15.73 -12.01
CA ALA A 78 -4.36 15.05 -12.46
C ALA A 78 -3.11 15.77 -11.92
N PRO A 79 -1.99 15.04 -11.66
CA PRO A 79 -0.72 15.66 -11.34
C PRO A 79 -0.16 16.42 -12.55
N PRO A 80 0.71 17.42 -12.35
CA PRO A 80 1.29 18.19 -13.44
C PRO A 80 2.35 17.42 -14.25
N LEU A 81 2.77 16.24 -13.76
CA LEU A 81 3.71 15.36 -14.42
C LEU A 81 3.35 13.90 -14.15
N GLU A 82 3.92 13.00 -14.94
CA GLU A 82 3.82 11.56 -14.70
C GLU A 82 4.52 11.18 -13.38
N LEU A 83 3.82 10.39 -12.55
CA LEU A 83 4.31 9.88 -11.27
C LEU A 83 3.99 8.38 -11.18
N HIS A 84 5.02 7.54 -11.09
CA HIS A 84 4.85 6.09 -10.95
C HIS A 84 5.95 5.49 -10.06
N HIS A 85 5.81 4.21 -9.68
CA HIS A 85 6.78 3.50 -8.83
C HIS A 85 7.05 4.23 -7.51
N PHE A 86 6.04 4.39 -6.68
CA PHE A 86 6.17 5.03 -5.38
C PHE A 86 5.18 4.45 -4.37
N GLN A 87 5.48 4.60 -3.11
CA GLN A 87 4.55 4.43 -2.02
C GLN A 87 4.01 5.80 -1.61
N ALA A 88 2.70 6.00 -1.69
CA ALA A 88 2.05 7.20 -1.18
C ALA A 88 1.83 7.08 0.33
N VAL A 89 2.04 8.18 1.06
CA VAL A 89 1.75 8.26 2.49
C VAL A 89 0.91 9.50 2.79
N THR A 90 0.22 9.49 3.92
CA THR A 90 -0.57 10.64 4.37
C THR A 90 0.18 11.39 5.46
N PHE A 91 0.21 12.70 5.34
CA PHE A 91 0.86 13.58 6.31
C PHE A 91 0.15 14.94 6.38
N ALA A 92 -0.23 15.37 7.57
CA ALA A 92 -0.85 16.68 7.84
C ALA A 92 -2.06 16.98 6.93
N GLY A 93 -2.96 16.00 6.74
CA GLY A 93 -4.18 16.16 5.92
C GLY A 93 -3.93 16.16 4.40
N ARG A 94 -2.73 15.85 3.95
CA ARG A 94 -2.34 15.74 2.54
C ARG A 94 -1.80 14.36 2.21
N ILE A 95 -1.85 13.99 0.94
CA ILE A 95 -1.17 12.80 0.42
C ILE A 95 0.19 13.25 -0.11
N VAL A 96 1.24 12.56 0.30
CA VAL A 96 2.62 12.86 -0.05
C VAL A 96 3.13 11.82 -1.03
N VAL A 97 3.67 12.30 -2.15
CA VAL A 97 4.42 11.50 -3.13
C VAL A 97 5.87 11.93 -3.06
N ALA A 98 6.70 11.05 -2.57
CA ALA A 98 8.12 11.31 -2.42
C ALA A 98 8.89 10.09 -2.95
N GLY A 99 9.90 10.32 -3.79
CA GLY A 99 10.66 9.22 -4.39
C GLY A 99 9.89 8.43 -5.45
N ALA A 100 9.24 9.12 -6.38
CA ALA A 100 8.62 8.53 -7.58
C ALA A 100 9.57 8.54 -8.77
N LEU A 101 9.23 7.74 -9.79
CA LEU A 101 9.84 7.79 -11.12
C LEU A 101 8.89 8.48 -12.11
N THR A 102 9.47 8.95 -13.21
CA THR A 102 8.82 9.53 -14.39
C THR A 102 9.54 9.09 -15.66
N GLY A 103 8.87 9.14 -16.81
CA GLY A 103 9.48 8.85 -18.11
C GLY A 103 9.38 7.38 -18.55
N ASN A 104 10.07 7.06 -19.64
CA ASN A 104 9.83 5.83 -20.39
C ASN A 104 10.70 4.65 -19.92
N TYR A 105 10.07 3.48 -19.90
CA TYR A 105 10.75 2.19 -19.75
C TYR A 105 11.87 2.02 -20.82
N PRO A 106 13.02 1.48 -20.49
CA PRO A 106 13.44 0.98 -19.15
C PRO A 106 14.32 1.97 -18.36
N ARG A 107 14.40 3.25 -18.77
CA ARG A 107 15.32 4.25 -18.19
C ARG A 107 14.56 5.43 -17.58
N GLU A 108 13.58 5.08 -16.78
CA GLU A 108 12.81 6.06 -16.02
C GLU A 108 13.73 6.87 -15.09
N GLN A 109 13.39 8.12 -14.86
CA GLN A 109 14.17 9.03 -14.04
C GLN A 109 13.45 9.35 -12.71
N PRO A 110 14.17 9.51 -11.61
CA PRO A 110 13.59 9.98 -10.38
C PRO A 110 13.05 11.40 -10.50
N VAL A 111 11.86 11.64 -9.94
CA VAL A 111 11.34 13.01 -9.80
C VAL A 111 12.21 13.82 -8.86
N THR A 112 12.31 15.12 -9.13
CA THR A 112 13.21 16.02 -8.41
C THR A 112 12.65 16.54 -7.08
N ASN A 113 11.32 16.61 -6.98
CA ASN A 113 10.63 17.21 -5.86
C ASN A 113 9.72 16.23 -5.14
N VAL A 114 9.45 16.49 -3.88
CA VAL A 114 8.29 15.96 -3.18
C VAL A 114 7.04 16.61 -3.78
N TRP A 115 5.96 15.85 -3.91
CA TRP A 115 4.67 16.35 -4.37
C TRP A 115 3.60 16.11 -3.31
N PHE A 116 2.69 17.04 -3.18
CA PHE A 116 1.55 16.96 -2.29
C PHE A 116 0.26 16.98 -3.11
N PHE A 117 -0.67 16.12 -2.76
CA PHE A 117 -2.05 16.24 -3.19
C PHE A 117 -2.91 16.58 -1.97
N GLU A 118 -3.67 17.66 -2.05
CA GLU A 118 -4.61 18.10 -1.02
C GLU A 118 -6.04 17.76 -1.46
N PRO A 119 -6.65 16.67 -0.98
CA PRO A 119 -7.96 16.24 -1.43
C PRO A 119 -9.07 17.25 -1.18
N ALA A 120 -9.01 17.97 -0.06
CA ALA A 120 -10.01 18.98 0.31
C ALA A 120 -10.10 20.14 -0.69
N LYS A 121 -8.98 20.46 -1.35
CA LYS A 121 -8.90 21.51 -2.38
C LYS A 121 -8.86 20.93 -3.80
N ASN A 122 -8.73 19.62 -3.93
CA ASN A 122 -8.50 18.94 -5.22
C ASN A 122 -7.32 19.54 -5.99
N LEU A 123 -6.19 19.75 -5.30
CA LEU A 123 -5.04 20.49 -5.81
C LEU A 123 -3.74 19.75 -5.57
N TRP A 124 -2.86 19.78 -6.58
CA TRP A 124 -1.46 19.38 -6.46
C TRP A 124 -0.57 20.59 -6.12
N GLU A 125 0.37 20.37 -5.23
CA GLU A 125 1.38 21.34 -4.83
C GLU A 125 2.77 20.75 -4.95
N GLN A 126 3.68 21.48 -5.58
CA GLN A 126 5.09 21.12 -5.62
C GLN A 126 5.74 21.43 -4.29
N GLY A 127 6.33 20.44 -3.69
CA GLY A 127 7.09 20.56 -2.45
C GLY A 127 8.59 20.82 -2.68
N PRO A 128 9.40 20.68 -1.64
CA PRO A 128 10.83 20.92 -1.72
C PRO A 128 11.54 19.92 -2.62
N GLU A 129 12.74 20.31 -3.06
CA GLU A 129 13.61 19.41 -3.80
C GLU A 129 14.15 18.29 -2.91
N ILE A 130 14.19 17.09 -3.47
CA ILE A 130 14.92 15.94 -2.93
C ILE A 130 16.41 16.16 -3.25
N PRO A 131 17.34 15.98 -2.29
CA PRO A 131 18.77 16.13 -2.55
C PRO A 131 19.20 15.37 -3.81
N ALA A 132 19.90 16.04 -4.72
CA ALA A 132 20.16 15.54 -6.07
C ALA A 132 20.86 14.16 -6.10
N ASP A 133 21.75 13.91 -5.14
CA ASP A 133 22.46 12.65 -4.97
C ASP A 133 21.67 11.57 -4.21
N ARG A 134 20.42 11.85 -3.86
CA ARG A 134 19.52 10.92 -3.12
C ARG A 134 18.21 10.68 -3.84
N ARG A 135 18.00 11.23 -5.03
CA ARG A 135 16.78 11.05 -5.84
C ARG A 135 16.66 9.61 -6.31
N ARG A 136 15.52 9.00 -6.09
CA ARG A 136 15.19 7.61 -6.48
C ARG A 136 13.70 7.38 -6.44
N GLY A 137 13.23 6.33 -7.08
CA GLY A 137 11.85 5.85 -6.99
C GLY A 137 11.80 4.37 -6.63
N GLY A 138 10.61 3.79 -6.59
CA GLY A 138 10.41 2.36 -6.32
C GLY A 138 10.83 1.89 -4.93
N GLY A 139 11.10 2.80 -4.00
CA GLY A 139 11.45 2.51 -2.62
C GLY A 139 10.27 2.59 -1.67
N GLY A 140 10.47 2.11 -0.43
CA GLY A 140 9.49 2.21 0.63
C GLY A 140 9.47 3.60 1.27
N VAL A 141 8.28 4.07 1.67
CA VAL A 141 8.10 5.35 2.34
C VAL A 141 7.19 5.17 3.55
N VAL A 142 7.62 5.66 4.72
CA VAL A 142 6.80 5.61 5.94
C VAL A 142 6.84 6.93 6.69
N VAL A 143 5.82 7.17 7.52
CA VAL A 143 5.70 8.37 8.36
C VAL A 143 5.78 7.97 9.82
N ASN A 144 6.60 8.69 10.58
CA ASN A 144 6.64 8.58 12.03
C ASN A 144 7.07 9.91 12.66
N ASP A 145 6.40 10.30 13.73
CA ASP A 145 6.74 11.47 14.55
C ASP A 145 7.01 12.73 13.71
N GLY A 146 6.10 13.06 12.80
CA GLY A 146 6.21 14.25 11.95
C GLY A 146 7.30 14.19 10.89
N LYS A 147 7.96 13.07 10.70
CA LYS A 147 9.04 12.85 9.72
C LYS A 147 8.66 11.80 8.70
N ILE A 148 9.26 11.87 7.52
CA ILE A 148 9.04 10.95 6.41
C ILE A 148 10.36 10.24 6.11
N TYR A 149 10.32 8.91 6.12
CA TYR A 149 11.48 8.04 5.91
C TYR A 149 11.41 7.41 4.52
N PHE A 150 12.56 7.38 3.84
CA PHE A 150 12.75 6.81 2.51
C PHE A 150 13.70 5.65 2.61
N ILE A 151 13.31 4.49 2.16
CA ILE A 151 14.06 3.25 2.29
C ILE A 151 14.32 2.66 0.91
N CYS A 152 15.59 2.43 0.58
CA CYS A 152 16.05 1.79 -0.65
C CYS A 152 15.51 2.50 -1.91
N GLY A 153 15.33 1.79 -3.01
CA GLY A 153 14.81 2.29 -4.28
C GLY A 153 15.79 2.16 -5.43
N ILE A 154 15.49 2.80 -6.55
CA ILE A 154 16.27 2.74 -7.77
C ILE A 154 16.43 4.12 -8.42
N THR A 155 17.59 4.39 -9.00
CA THR A 155 17.96 5.71 -9.56
C THR A 155 17.84 5.80 -11.08
N ASN A 156 17.71 4.68 -11.79
CA ASN A 156 17.67 4.63 -13.25
C ASN A 156 16.63 3.61 -13.74
N GLY A 157 15.41 3.70 -13.20
CA GLY A 157 14.25 2.90 -13.60
C GLY A 157 14.51 1.40 -13.60
N HIS A 158 14.08 0.72 -14.67
CA HIS A 158 14.29 -0.71 -14.83
C HIS A 158 15.68 -1.08 -15.37
N TRP A 159 16.56 -0.12 -15.57
CA TRP A 159 17.85 -0.36 -16.19
C TRP A 159 18.91 -0.83 -15.17
N ASN A 160 19.17 -0.02 -14.14
CA ASN A 160 20.12 -0.31 -13.07
C ASN A 160 20.00 0.74 -11.94
N GLY A 161 20.90 0.67 -10.94
CA GLY A 161 21.00 1.72 -9.92
C GLY A 161 20.08 1.49 -8.71
N PHE A 162 19.73 0.23 -8.39
CA PHE A 162 19.12 -0.10 -7.10
C PHE A 162 20.09 0.25 -5.96
N VAL A 163 19.56 0.82 -4.88
CA VAL A 163 20.36 1.39 -3.79
C VAL A 163 19.82 0.97 -2.41
N PRO A 164 20.72 0.82 -1.41
CA PRO A 164 20.32 0.48 -0.03
C PRO A 164 20.00 1.72 0.81
N TRP A 165 19.95 2.90 0.25
CA TRP A 165 19.90 4.17 0.97
C TRP A 165 18.70 4.27 1.91
N CYS A 166 18.93 4.83 3.10
CA CYS A 166 17.89 5.21 4.02
C CYS A 166 18.06 6.69 4.36
N ASP A 167 16.98 7.46 4.21
CA ASP A 167 16.96 8.89 4.51
C ASP A 167 15.72 9.23 5.31
N VAL A 168 15.83 10.28 6.13
CA VAL A 168 14.69 10.89 6.80
C VAL A 168 14.60 12.37 6.41
N TRP A 169 13.40 12.75 6.01
CA TRP A 169 13.05 14.15 5.77
C TRP A 169 12.14 14.68 6.88
N ASN A 170 12.51 15.85 7.42
CA ASN A 170 11.70 16.58 8.38
C ASN A 170 10.99 17.75 7.67
N PRO A 171 9.67 17.64 7.39
CA PRO A 171 8.91 18.68 6.69
C PRO A 171 8.87 20.02 7.46
N ALA A 172 9.00 20.02 8.79
CA ALA A 172 8.88 21.24 9.59
C ALA A 172 10.03 22.24 9.35
N ASN A 173 11.23 21.74 9.01
CA ASN A 173 12.41 22.57 8.73
C ASN A 173 13.08 22.26 7.39
N ASN A 174 12.47 21.41 6.58
CA ASN A 174 12.96 20.95 5.28
C ASN A 174 14.36 20.28 5.34
N GLN A 175 14.71 19.67 6.46
CA GLN A 175 16.00 19.02 6.65
C GLN A 175 15.94 17.54 6.22
N TRP A 176 16.92 17.15 5.40
CA TRP A 176 17.20 15.76 5.03
C TRP A 176 18.38 15.22 5.82
N THR A 177 18.25 14.02 6.37
CA THR A 177 19.30 13.35 7.13
C THR A 177 19.49 11.94 6.59
N ARG A 178 20.73 11.55 6.31
CA ARG A 178 21.10 10.19 5.92
C ARG A 178 21.10 9.31 7.16
N LEU A 179 20.49 8.15 7.05
CA LEU A 179 20.52 7.08 8.06
C LEU A 179 21.42 5.95 7.56
N PRO A 180 21.79 4.98 8.41
CA PRO A 180 22.52 3.79 7.98
C PRO A 180 21.81 3.09 6.82
N ASP A 181 22.57 2.71 5.80
CA ASP A 181 22.06 1.99 4.64
C ASP A 181 21.47 0.63 5.04
N ALA A 182 20.41 0.21 4.37
CA ALA A 182 19.78 -1.08 4.58
C ALA A 182 20.76 -2.23 4.21
N PRO A 183 20.72 -3.37 4.92
CA PRO A 183 21.59 -4.51 4.62
C PRO A 183 21.39 -5.06 3.21
N HIS A 184 20.15 -5.03 2.69
CA HIS A 184 19.82 -5.46 1.33
C HIS A 184 19.22 -4.31 0.53
N ALA A 185 19.91 -3.92 -0.55
CA ALA A 185 19.34 -3.01 -1.54
C ALA A 185 18.13 -3.65 -2.20
N ARG A 186 17.09 -2.87 -2.45
CA ARG A 186 15.85 -3.32 -3.10
C ARG A 186 15.08 -2.18 -3.73
N ASP A 187 14.32 -2.49 -4.74
CA ASP A 187 13.36 -1.61 -5.38
C ASP A 187 12.02 -2.35 -5.60
N HIS A 188 11.00 -1.67 -6.09
CA HIS A 188 9.66 -2.21 -6.32
C HIS A 188 9.08 -2.89 -5.07
N PHE A 189 9.06 -2.16 -3.96
CA PHE A 189 8.50 -2.61 -2.69
C PHE A 189 7.90 -1.44 -1.92
N GLN A 190 7.15 -1.76 -0.88
CA GLN A 190 6.64 -0.82 0.11
C GLN A 190 7.20 -1.18 1.48
N ALA A 191 7.40 -0.17 2.33
CA ALA A 191 7.83 -0.36 3.71
C ALA A 191 6.65 -0.22 4.67
N ALA A 192 6.74 -0.88 5.82
CA ALA A 192 5.81 -0.74 6.92
C ALA A 192 6.47 -0.05 8.10
N PHE A 193 5.66 0.68 8.90
CA PHE A 193 6.09 1.22 10.18
C PHE A 193 5.23 0.66 11.30
N VAL A 194 5.86 0.05 12.30
CA VAL A 194 5.18 -0.54 13.44
C VAL A 194 6.11 -0.59 14.67
N TYR A 195 5.60 -0.15 15.83
CA TYR A 195 6.32 -0.19 17.12
C TYR A 195 7.73 0.45 17.10
N GLY A 196 7.90 1.58 16.44
CA GLY A 196 9.20 2.25 16.33
C GLY A 196 10.17 1.58 15.36
N LYS A 197 9.71 0.64 14.56
CA LYS A 197 10.51 -0.10 13.59
C LYS A 197 10.00 0.13 12.16
N ILE A 198 10.94 0.27 11.22
CA ILE A 198 10.66 0.25 9.79
C ILE A 198 10.98 -1.13 9.26
N VAL A 199 10.02 -1.76 8.59
CA VAL A 199 10.14 -3.11 8.04
C VAL A 199 10.19 -3.04 6.53
N ALA A 200 11.25 -3.55 5.92
CA ALA A 200 11.41 -3.74 4.48
C ALA A 200 11.26 -5.22 4.15
N ALA A 201 10.17 -5.58 3.46
CA ALA A 201 9.85 -6.95 3.09
C ALA A 201 9.51 -7.02 1.59
N GLY A 202 10.02 -8.03 0.90
CA GLY A 202 9.86 -8.16 -0.55
C GLY A 202 10.72 -7.16 -1.35
N GLY A 203 10.37 -6.98 -2.62
CA GLY A 203 11.17 -6.18 -3.55
C GLY A 203 12.16 -7.02 -4.36
N ARG A 204 12.90 -6.34 -5.20
CA ARG A 204 13.94 -6.95 -6.08
C ARG A 204 15.09 -5.98 -6.26
N THR A 205 16.18 -6.46 -6.87
CA THR A 205 17.24 -5.62 -7.42
C THR A 205 17.09 -5.61 -8.95
N THR A 206 16.38 -4.61 -9.48
CA THR A 206 16.11 -4.53 -10.92
C THR A 206 17.39 -4.22 -11.70
N TYR A 207 17.73 -5.09 -12.64
CA TYR A 207 18.97 -4.98 -13.40
C TYR A 207 18.74 -5.31 -14.89
N GLY A 208 17.99 -4.47 -15.60
CA GLY A 208 17.66 -4.64 -17.01
C GLY A 208 18.88 -4.63 -17.93
N GLU A 209 19.95 -3.91 -17.57
CA GLU A 209 21.24 -3.94 -18.25
C GLU A 209 21.83 -5.35 -18.37
N LYS A 210 21.50 -6.24 -17.44
CA LYS A 210 21.89 -7.66 -17.43
C LYS A 210 20.74 -8.59 -17.75
N ASN A 211 19.63 -8.08 -18.31
CA ASN A 211 18.41 -8.84 -18.57
C ASN A 211 17.81 -9.50 -17.30
N LYS A 212 17.98 -8.86 -16.14
CA LYS A 212 17.52 -9.33 -14.83
C LYS A 212 16.51 -8.36 -14.25
N VAL A 213 15.32 -8.27 -14.88
CA VAL A 213 14.27 -7.34 -14.42
C VAL A 213 13.45 -7.97 -13.29
N PHE A 214 13.09 -9.25 -13.40
CA PHE A 214 12.18 -9.93 -12.46
C PHE A 214 12.85 -11.03 -11.63
N ASP A 215 14.10 -11.35 -11.91
CA ASP A 215 14.80 -12.54 -11.41
C ASP A 215 15.33 -12.38 -9.98
N LEU A 216 15.75 -11.16 -9.63
CA LEU A 216 16.54 -10.90 -8.44
C LEU A 216 15.67 -10.40 -7.28
N VAL A 217 14.64 -11.18 -6.93
CA VAL A 217 13.79 -10.89 -5.78
C VAL A 217 14.56 -11.01 -4.48
N VAL A 218 14.25 -10.15 -3.50
CA VAL A 218 14.90 -10.07 -2.18
C VAL A 218 14.00 -10.75 -1.14
N PRO A 219 14.31 -11.98 -0.72
CA PRO A 219 13.53 -12.69 0.29
C PRO A 219 13.81 -12.23 1.72
N GLU A 220 14.95 -11.57 1.96
CA GLU A 220 15.37 -11.11 3.28
C GLU A 220 14.41 -10.05 3.83
N ILE A 221 14.22 -10.06 5.14
CA ILE A 221 13.48 -9.05 5.88
C ILE A 221 14.49 -8.19 6.64
N ASP A 222 14.51 -6.91 6.35
CA ASP A 222 15.34 -5.94 7.05
C ASP A 222 14.46 -5.07 7.95
N ILE A 223 14.84 -4.93 9.20
CA ILE A 223 14.11 -4.16 10.20
C ILE A 223 15.04 -3.08 10.76
N PHE A 224 14.67 -1.81 10.56
CA PHE A 224 15.37 -0.67 11.15
C PHE A 224 14.70 -0.26 12.45
N ASP A 225 15.42 -0.33 13.55
CA ASP A 225 14.94 0.12 14.85
C ASP A 225 15.30 1.60 15.04
N LEU A 226 14.28 2.46 15.14
CA LEU A 226 14.47 3.90 15.28
C LEU A 226 15.12 4.30 16.61
N ALA A 227 14.96 3.51 17.66
CA ALA A 227 15.51 3.82 18.97
C ALA A 227 17.02 3.55 19.02
N SER A 228 17.49 2.45 18.44
CA SER A 228 18.91 2.11 18.36
C SER A 228 19.62 2.73 17.15
N GLY A 229 18.87 3.09 16.08
CA GLY A 229 19.42 3.53 14.79
C GLY A 229 20.13 2.41 14.03
N GLN A 230 19.78 1.14 14.28
CA GLN A 230 20.45 -0.01 13.68
C GLN A 230 19.50 -0.88 12.85
N TRP A 231 20.03 -1.56 11.86
CA TRP A 231 19.34 -2.57 11.07
C TRP A 231 19.55 -3.97 11.66
N GLU A 232 18.48 -4.76 11.65
CA GLU A 232 18.47 -6.19 11.93
C GLU A 232 18.01 -6.94 10.67
N THR A 233 18.65 -8.06 10.31
CA THR A 233 18.36 -8.81 9.07
C THR A 233 18.28 -10.32 9.22
N ASN A 234 18.59 -10.89 10.40
CA ASN A 234 18.53 -12.33 10.66
C ASN A 234 17.11 -12.80 11.01
N HIS A 235 16.14 -12.45 10.15
CA HIS A 235 14.74 -12.80 10.30
C HIS A 235 14.33 -13.92 9.33
N PRO A 236 13.23 -14.66 9.60
CA PRO A 236 12.67 -15.60 8.65
C PRO A 236 12.34 -14.91 7.35
N LYS A 237 12.86 -15.46 6.24
CA LYS A 237 12.65 -14.90 4.90
C LYS A 237 11.20 -14.89 4.50
N LEU A 238 10.82 -13.99 3.58
CA LEU A 238 9.49 -13.98 2.95
C LEU A 238 9.25 -15.34 2.29
N PRO A 239 8.18 -16.07 2.66
CA PRO A 239 7.97 -17.44 2.16
C PRO A 239 7.81 -17.51 0.64
N THR A 240 7.13 -16.51 0.04
CA THR A 240 6.99 -16.37 -1.41
C THR A 240 7.69 -15.08 -1.86
N PRO A 241 8.99 -15.13 -2.24
CA PRO A 241 9.76 -13.95 -2.62
C PRO A 241 9.18 -13.27 -3.87
N ARG A 242 8.90 -11.98 -3.79
CA ARG A 242 8.25 -11.20 -4.85
C ARG A 242 8.46 -9.71 -4.70
N ALA A 243 8.26 -8.96 -5.78
CA ALA A 243 8.36 -7.51 -5.83
C ALA A 243 7.03 -6.89 -6.28
N GLY A 244 6.89 -5.58 -6.20
CA GLY A 244 5.71 -4.85 -6.68
C GLY A 244 4.43 -5.09 -5.89
N GLY A 245 4.51 -5.83 -4.77
CA GLY A 245 3.41 -6.00 -3.83
C GLY A 245 3.25 -4.81 -2.90
N SER A 246 2.13 -4.76 -2.19
CA SER A 246 1.85 -3.76 -1.16
C SER A 246 2.04 -4.33 0.25
N VAL A 247 2.13 -3.44 1.24
CA VAL A 247 2.23 -3.83 2.65
C VAL A 247 1.20 -3.11 3.51
N GLU A 248 0.70 -3.82 4.54
CA GLU A 248 -0.18 -3.27 5.56
C GLU A 248 0.24 -3.72 6.95
N VAL A 249 -0.16 -2.95 7.96
CA VAL A 249 0.08 -3.30 9.36
C VAL A 249 -1.24 -3.60 10.05
N VAL A 250 -1.38 -4.80 10.60
CA VAL A 250 -2.56 -5.20 11.38
C VAL A 250 -2.10 -5.75 12.74
N GLY A 251 -2.26 -4.95 13.77
CA GLY A 251 -1.73 -5.28 15.10
C GLY A 251 -0.21 -5.51 15.08
N ASP A 252 0.23 -6.68 15.50
CA ASP A 252 1.65 -7.07 15.52
C ASP A 252 2.16 -7.59 14.16
N ASN A 253 1.33 -7.58 13.12
CA ASN A 253 1.63 -8.25 11.87
C ASN A 253 1.87 -7.26 10.72
N VAL A 254 2.93 -7.51 9.95
CA VAL A 254 3.19 -6.87 8.66
C VAL A 254 2.75 -7.83 7.56
N LEU A 255 1.77 -7.41 6.77
CA LEU A 255 1.21 -8.18 5.67
C LEU A 255 1.91 -7.79 4.37
N VAL A 256 2.34 -8.77 3.58
CA VAL A 256 2.81 -8.60 2.20
C VAL A 256 1.73 -9.14 1.27
N ILE A 257 1.21 -8.29 0.38
CA ILE A 257 0.00 -8.53 -0.41
C ILE A 257 0.32 -8.45 -1.90
N GLY A 258 0.03 -9.51 -2.64
CA GLY A 258 0.26 -9.56 -4.08
C GLY A 258 1.73 -9.44 -4.48
N GLY A 259 1.99 -9.02 -5.71
CA GLY A 259 3.35 -8.85 -6.25
C GLY A 259 3.58 -9.61 -7.55
N GLU A 260 4.83 -9.60 -8.02
CA GLU A 260 5.29 -10.32 -9.22
C GLU A 260 6.67 -10.94 -9.02
N SER A 261 6.97 -12.00 -9.77
CA SER A 261 8.29 -12.62 -9.83
C SER A 261 8.47 -13.44 -11.11
N MET A 262 9.67 -13.97 -11.35
CA MET A 262 9.92 -14.87 -12.49
C MET A 262 9.26 -16.24 -12.35
N THR A 263 8.82 -16.64 -11.15
CA THR A 263 8.33 -18.00 -10.90
C THR A 263 7.00 -18.30 -11.54
N GLN A 264 6.21 -17.27 -11.89
CA GLN A 264 4.90 -17.41 -12.51
C GLN A 264 4.57 -16.26 -13.47
N THR A 265 3.64 -16.50 -14.39
CA THR A 265 3.15 -15.47 -15.33
C THR A 265 2.10 -14.58 -14.68
N ASN A 266 1.15 -15.14 -13.96
CA ASN A 266 0.14 -14.37 -13.24
C ASN A 266 0.80 -13.58 -12.11
N ALA A 267 0.30 -12.41 -11.82
CA ALA A 267 0.68 -11.71 -10.60
C ALA A 267 0.34 -12.58 -9.37
N HIS A 268 1.15 -12.46 -8.34
CA HIS A 268 0.93 -13.14 -7.08
C HIS A 268 -0.39 -12.71 -6.45
N ASN A 269 -1.14 -13.68 -5.96
CA ASN A 269 -2.32 -13.45 -5.13
C ASN A 269 -2.09 -13.78 -3.65
N GLU A 270 -0.91 -14.27 -3.31
CA GLU A 270 -0.52 -14.60 -1.95
C GLU A 270 -0.59 -13.37 -1.04
N VAL A 271 -1.09 -13.61 0.17
CA VAL A 271 -1.09 -12.68 1.29
C VAL A 271 -0.42 -13.39 2.47
N GLU A 272 0.72 -12.86 2.90
CA GLU A 272 1.53 -13.45 3.96
C GLU A 272 1.79 -12.42 5.05
N ALA A 273 1.64 -12.82 6.30
CA ALA A 273 1.77 -11.96 7.46
C ALA A 273 2.97 -12.38 8.32
N LEU A 274 3.90 -11.46 8.56
CA LEU A 274 4.98 -11.61 9.54
C LEU A 274 4.53 -11.04 10.88
N ASN A 275 4.45 -11.88 11.90
CA ASN A 275 4.25 -11.40 13.26
C ASN A 275 5.60 -10.92 13.84
N LEU A 276 5.70 -9.65 14.19
CA LEU A 276 6.96 -9.03 14.65
C LEU A 276 7.35 -9.39 16.10
N ARG A 277 6.44 -9.97 16.88
CA ARG A 277 6.77 -10.43 18.25
C ARG A 277 7.31 -11.83 18.25
N THR A 278 6.75 -12.70 17.41
CA THR A 278 7.13 -14.12 17.35
C THR A 278 8.11 -14.42 16.22
N LEU A 279 8.27 -13.47 15.28
CA LEU A 279 9.04 -13.62 14.03
C LEU A 279 8.61 -14.85 13.23
N THR A 280 7.31 -15.09 13.16
CA THR A 280 6.73 -16.21 12.40
C THR A 280 5.85 -15.71 11.27
N TRP A 281 5.88 -16.40 10.13
CA TRP A 281 5.01 -16.16 9.01
C TRP A 281 3.72 -16.96 9.10
N GLN A 282 2.64 -16.37 8.65
CA GLN A 282 1.33 -17.00 8.47
C GLN A 282 0.80 -16.67 7.07
N THR A 283 0.30 -17.68 6.36
CA THR A 283 -0.46 -17.47 5.11
C THR A 283 -1.88 -17.05 5.45
N LEU A 284 -2.37 -16.01 4.77
CA LEU A 284 -3.71 -15.47 4.91
C LEU A 284 -4.54 -15.78 3.65
N PRO A 285 -5.88 -15.55 3.67
CA PRO A 285 -6.70 -15.70 2.48
C PRO A 285 -6.10 -14.89 1.30
N PRO A 286 -5.87 -15.54 0.14
CA PRO A 286 -5.29 -14.88 -1.02
C PRO A 286 -6.27 -13.91 -1.66
N LEU A 287 -5.75 -12.93 -2.42
CA LEU A 287 -6.54 -12.09 -3.31
C LEU A 287 -7.36 -12.95 -4.28
N ASN A 288 -8.57 -12.52 -4.63
CA ASN A 288 -9.35 -13.18 -5.68
C ASN A 288 -8.64 -13.09 -7.03
N GLN A 289 -7.99 -11.94 -7.29
CA GLN A 289 -7.16 -11.75 -8.46
C GLN A 289 -5.79 -11.19 -8.04
N GLY A 290 -4.73 -11.94 -8.35
CA GLY A 290 -3.35 -11.49 -8.13
C GLY A 290 -3.10 -10.16 -8.83
N ARG A 291 -2.30 -9.30 -8.18
CA ARG A 291 -1.95 -7.98 -8.68
C ARG A 291 -0.61 -7.49 -8.14
N HIS A 292 0.05 -6.64 -8.93
CA HIS A 292 1.23 -5.88 -8.53
C HIS A 292 1.16 -4.46 -9.07
N GLY A 293 2.17 -3.62 -8.79
CA GLY A 293 2.23 -2.25 -9.30
C GLY A 293 1.05 -1.39 -8.84
N THR A 294 0.59 -1.62 -7.61
CA THR A 294 -0.44 -0.84 -6.92
C THR A 294 -0.20 -0.84 -5.42
N GLY A 295 -1.06 -0.19 -4.67
CA GLY A 295 -1.04 -0.16 -3.20
C GLY A 295 -2.19 -0.93 -2.56
N SER A 296 -2.13 -0.99 -1.25
CA SER A 296 -3.24 -1.29 -0.36
C SER A 296 -3.45 -0.16 0.65
N ALA A 297 -4.60 -0.14 1.31
CA ALA A 297 -4.86 0.79 2.39
C ALA A 297 -5.92 0.23 3.35
N ILE A 298 -5.75 0.50 4.65
CA ILE A 298 -6.75 0.18 5.66
C ILE A 298 -7.73 1.33 5.79
N LEU A 299 -9.01 1.01 5.67
CA LEU A 299 -10.09 1.97 5.84
C LEU A 299 -11.30 1.29 6.50
N ASN A 300 -11.86 1.92 7.56
CA ASN A 300 -13.07 1.46 8.24
C ASN A 300 -13.06 -0.03 8.62
N GLY A 301 -11.92 -0.53 9.13
CA GLY A 301 -11.79 -1.92 9.58
C GLY A 301 -11.66 -2.96 8.45
N ALA A 302 -11.27 -2.54 7.26
CA ALA A 302 -10.98 -3.43 6.14
C ALA A 302 -9.70 -2.99 5.39
N ILE A 303 -9.00 -3.95 4.79
CA ILE A 303 -7.93 -3.71 3.82
C ILE A 303 -8.57 -3.63 2.43
N TYR A 304 -8.14 -2.66 1.65
CA TYR A 304 -8.52 -2.50 0.26
C TYR A 304 -7.30 -2.51 -0.64
N THR A 305 -7.46 -3.04 -1.85
CA THR A 305 -6.53 -2.87 -2.96
C THR A 305 -7.32 -2.62 -4.25
N ALA A 306 -6.77 -1.84 -5.16
CA ALA A 306 -7.46 -1.47 -6.39
C ALA A 306 -6.48 -1.31 -7.54
N SER A 307 -6.95 -1.54 -8.77
CA SER A 307 -6.13 -1.41 -9.99
C SER A 307 -4.90 -2.34 -9.99
N GLY A 308 -3.77 -1.92 -10.54
CA GLY A 308 -2.57 -2.73 -10.68
C GLY A 308 -2.58 -3.60 -11.94
N VAL A 309 -1.69 -4.58 -12.00
CA VAL A 309 -1.50 -5.47 -13.15
C VAL A 309 -1.71 -6.92 -12.73
N GLY A 310 -2.46 -7.67 -13.54
CA GLY A 310 -2.85 -9.06 -13.26
C GLY A 310 -1.82 -10.12 -13.66
N ASN A 311 -0.78 -9.76 -14.43
CA ASN A 311 0.32 -10.64 -14.79
C ASN A 311 1.66 -9.95 -14.50
N ARG A 312 2.74 -10.70 -14.48
CA ARG A 312 4.09 -10.14 -14.49
C ARG A 312 4.28 -9.18 -15.67
N GLY A 313 4.87 -8.01 -15.43
CA GLY A 313 5.00 -6.93 -16.40
C GLY A 313 3.79 -6.01 -16.45
N GLY A 314 3.60 -5.25 -17.53
CA GLY A 314 2.65 -4.12 -17.58
C GLY A 314 1.23 -4.43 -18.03
N LYS A 315 0.81 -5.70 -18.20
CA LYS A 315 -0.52 -6.06 -18.73
C LYS A 315 -1.01 -7.40 -18.20
N PRO A 316 -2.35 -7.61 -18.09
CA PRO A 316 -3.41 -6.61 -18.23
C PRO A 316 -3.47 -5.69 -17.02
N GLN A 317 -3.75 -4.41 -17.24
CA GLN A 317 -4.08 -3.48 -16.17
C GLN A 317 -5.52 -3.75 -15.68
N LEU A 318 -5.73 -3.70 -14.38
CA LEU A 318 -6.98 -4.02 -13.72
C LEU A 318 -7.74 -2.75 -13.34
N ASP A 319 -9.06 -2.83 -13.32
CA ASP A 319 -9.98 -1.80 -12.81
C ASP A 319 -10.76 -2.27 -11.58
N SER A 320 -10.51 -3.50 -11.14
CA SER A 320 -11.19 -4.11 -9.98
C SER A 320 -10.68 -3.55 -8.66
N THR A 321 -11.57 -3.54 -7.68
CA THR A 321 -11.30 -3.22 -6.29
C THR A 321 -11.63 -4.43 -5.44
N GLU A 322 -10.72 -4.81 -4.55
CA GLU A 322 -10.94 -5.89 -3.60
C GLU A 322 -10.85 -5.38 -2.16
N ARG A 323 -11.62 -6.01 -1.27
CA ARG A 323 -11.70 -5.70 0.15
C ARG A 323 -11.58 -6.95 1.00
N LEU A 324 -10.86 -6.86 2.11
CA LEU A 324 -10.79 -7.89 3.14
C LEU A 324 -11.12 -7.28 4.50
N ASN A 325 -12.19 -7.74 5.14
CA ASN A 325 -12.54 -7.27 6.47
C ASN A 325 -11.55 -7.78 7.53
N LEU A 326 -11.01 -6.90 8.35
CA LEU A 326 -10.04 -7.23 9.39
C LEU A 326 -10.61 -8.19 10.44
N SER A 327 -11.92 -8.11 10.72
CA SER A 327 -12.62 -9.02 11.63
C SER A 327 -12.65 -10.47 11.14
N ALA A 328 -12.46 -10.69 9.84
CA ALA A 328 -12.38 -12.03 9.25
C ALA A 328 -10.96 -12.64 9.34
N LEU A 329 -9.94 -11.82 9.64
CA LEU A 329 -8.57 -12.27 9.75
C LEU A 329 -8.35 -13.01 11.09
N LYS A 330 -7.87 -14.25 10.97
CA LYS A 330 -7.39 -15.02 12.12
C LYS A 330 -5.87 -14.88 12.21
N LEU A 331 -5.42 -13.75 12.70
CA LEU A 331 -3.99 -13.53 12.93
C LEU A 331 -3.53 -14.23 14.20
N SER A 332 -2.36 -14.87 14.12
CA SER A 332 -1.73 -15.49 15.28
C SER A 332 -1.44 -14.42 16.32
N LYS A 333 -1.95 -14.63 17.52
CA LYS A 333 -1.61 -13.77 18.67
C LYS A 333 -0.29 -14.27 19.25
N ALA A 334 0.54 -13.36 19.74
CA ALA A 334 1.64 -13.74 20.60
C ALA A 334 1.09 -14.43 21.85
N PRO A 335 1.74 -15.48 22.36
CA PRO A 335 1.33 -16.18 23.57
C PRO A 335 1.34 -15.28 24.81
#